data_656a2c6d4a98f0f7780341af2d27dce9
#
_entry.id   656a2c6d4a98f0f7780341af2d27dce9
#
_cell.length_a   1.000
_cell.length_b   1.000
_cell.length_c   1.000
_cell.angle_alpha   90.00
_cell.angle_beta   90.00
_cell.angle_gamma   90.00
#
_symmetry.space_group_name_H-M   'P 1'
#
loop_
_entity.id
_entity.type
_entity.pdbx_description
1 polymer ?
#
loop_
_entity_poly.entity_id
_entity_poly.type
_entity_poly.pdbx_seq_one_letter_code
_entity_poly.pdbx_strand_id
1 'polypeptide(L)'
;SKLKFRALLDTKMRTPSCKIVSILLSIFILSVSRASSDSVHESFLECLTSHSQAPSYPISAVVYTPNNSSYSSVLQSYIRNLRFNESTTRKPLLILTATHESHIQAAIICAKTQGLQMKIRSGGHDYEGISYVSDVPFFILDMFNLRSINVSIEDETAWVQTGATLGEVYYRIAEKSKTHGFPAGVCPTVGVGGHLSGGGYGNMMRKYGLSVDNIIDAQLIDVNGRLLNRDSMGEDLFWAITGGGGASFGVVLAYRIKLVRVPETVTVFRVERTLEQNATDIVYRWQQVADKLHEDIFIRMIIDVVNSTSTSTTQKTIRASFFSLFLGDSQRLVSLMNQSFPELGLKQTDCIEMSWVESVLYWTSFPIGTPVDVLLSRVPQVLTHLKRKSDYLKEPIPKDGLEYIFKKMIELETPVLTFNPYGGRMGEIPESAKPFPHRAGNICKIQYATNWDEDGVEAANHYINLTRMLYAYMTPFVSKLPREAFLNYRDLDLGINHNGPNSYLEGAVYGIKYFKGNYNRLVQVKTKVDPHNFFRNEQSIPTLPSWRK
;
A
#
# COMPACT_ATOMS: atom_id res chain seq x y z
N SER A 1 -82.84 -46.38 3.45
CA SER A 1 -82.09 -46.25 2.20
C SER A 1 -81.18 -44.99 2.22
N LYS A 2 -79.93 -45.27 2.22
CA LYS A 2 -78.86 -44.27 2.15
C LYS A 2 -78.85 -43.62 0.75
N LEU A 3 -78.82 -42.31 0.64
CA LEU A 3 -78.07 -41.54 -0.34
C LEU A 3 -78.56 -40.08 -0.34
N LYS A 4 -77.58 -39.18 -0.42
CA LYS A 4 -77.67 -37.72 -0.63
C LYS A 4 -77.60 -36.83 0.60
N PHE A 5 -76.38 -36.60 1.06
CA PHE A 5 -75.92 -35.34 1.63
C PHE A 5 -74.39 -35.25 1.44
N ARG A 6 -73.97 -34.84 0.25
CA ARG A 6 -72.58 -34.44 -0.01
C ARG A 6 -72.57 -33.50 -1.20
N ALA A 7 -72.71 -32.23 -0.95
CA ALA A 7 -72.28 -31.13 -1.84
C ALA A 7 -72.68 -29.80 -1.18
N LEU A 8 -71.76 -29.21 -0.47
CA LEU A 8 -71.62 -27.76 -0.28
C LEU A 8 -70.58 -27.54 0.86
N LEU A 9 -69.31 -27.42 0.51
CA LEU A 9 -68.28 -26.70 1.26
C LEU A 9 -66.92 -26.96 0.57
N ASP A 10 -66.75 -26.39 -0.60
CA ASP A 10 -65.41 -26.25 -1.22
C ASP A 10 -65.20 -24.79 -1.59
N THR A 11 -65.21 -23.91 -0.59
CA THR A 11 -64.62 -22.58 -0.71
C THR A 11 -63.13 -22.72 -0.45
N LYS A 12 -62.36 -22.98 -1.53
CA LYS A 12 -60.89 -22.86 -1.54
C LYS A 12 -60.52 -21.42 -1.17
N MET A 13 -60.15 -21.22 0.12
CA MET A 13 -59.33 -20.09 0.51
C MET A 13 -57.98 -20.20 -0.23
N ARG A 14 -57.83 -19.42 -1.30
CA ARG A 14 -56.52 -19.24 -1.96
C ARG A 14 -55.59 -18.55 -0.94
N THR A 15 -54.75 -19.27 -0.25
CA THR A 15 -53.63 -18.71 0.49
C THR A 15 -52.75 -17.94 -0.51
N PRO A 16 -52.39 -16.69 -0.25
CA PRO A 16 -51.51 -15.97 -1.12
C PRO A 16 -50.22 -16.74 -1.26
N SER A 17 -49.77 -16.95 -2.48
CA SER A 17 -48.55 -17.72 -2.82
C SER A 17 -47.38 -17.22 -1.95
N CYS A 18 -46.68 -18.12 -1.29
CA CYS A 18 -45.51 -17.84 -0.45
C CYS A 18 -44.47 -16.96 -1.18
N LYS A 19 -44.45 -17.02 -2.51
CA LYS A 19 -43.63 -16.17 -3.39
C LYS A 19 -44.04 -14.68 -3.34
N ILE A 20 -45.32 -14.36 -3.26
CA ILE A 20 -45.79 -12.97 -3.20
C ILE A 20 -45.45 -12.36 -1.86
N VAL A 21 -45.61 -13.11 -0.77
CA VAL A 21 -45.22 -12.66 0.59
C VAL A 21 -43.72 -12.45 0.68
N SER A 22 -42.91 -13.34 0.11
CA SER A 22 -41.44 -13.18 0.08
C SER A 22 -41.00 -11.96 -0.74
N ILE A 23 -41.63 -11.71 -1.89
CA ILE A 23 -41.34 -10.53 -2.72
C ILE A 23 -41.74 -9.23 -2.01
N LEU A 24 -42.92 -9.19 -1.37
CA LEU A 24 -43.36 -8.02 -0.60
C LEU A 24 -42.47 -7.77 0.62
N LEU A 25 -42.04 -8.81 1.31
CA LEU A 25 -41.12 -8.71 2.42
C LEU A 25 -39.74 -8.21 1.95
N SER A 26 -39.24 -8.69 0.82
CA SER A 26 -37.99 -8.22 0.22
C SER A 26 -38.07 -6.76 -0.21
N ILE A 27 -39.17 -6.33 -0.84
CA ILE A 27 -39.42 -4.92 -1.22
C ILE A 27 -39.52 -4.05 0.04
N PHE A 28 -40.20 -4.52 1.10
CA PHE A 28 -40.32 -3.78 2.34
C PHE A 28 -38.96 -3.64 3.05
N ILE A 29 -38.16 -4.70 3.13
CA ILE A 29 -36.81 -4.68 3.70
C ILE A 29 -35.91 -3.73 2.89
N LEU A 30 -35.99 -3.76 1.57
CA LEU A 30 -35.24 -2.85 0.69
C LEU A 30 -35.67 -1.40 0.84
N SER A 31 -36.96 -1.12 1.02
CA SER A 31 -37.47 0.24 1.22
C SER A 31 -37.11 0.80 2.59
N VAL A 32 -37.17 -0.01 3.66
CA VAL A 32 -36.77 0.40 5.01
C VAL A 32 -35.26 0.63 5.08
N SER A 33 -34.45 -0.22 4.45
CA SER A 33 -33.00 -0.02 4.41
C SER A 33 -32.59 1.21 3.61
N ARG A 34 -33.32 1.55 2.54
CA ARG A 34 -33.07 2.76 1.73
C ARG A 34 -33.45 4.03 2.49
N ALA A 35 -34.62 4.07 3.14
CA ALA A 35 -35.05 5.18 3.97
C ALA A 35 -34.10 5.44 5.16
N SER A 36 -33.56 4.39 5.77
CA SER A 36 -32.58 4.49 6.85
C SER A 36 -31.23 5.02 6.34
N SER A 37 -30.79 4.62 5.16
CA SER A 37 -29.56 5.11 4.52
C SER A 37 -29.66 6.60 4.17
N ASP A 38 -30.77 7.03 3.63
CA ASP A 38 -30.99 8.43 3.24
C ASP A 38 -31.02 9.34 4.47
N SER A 39 -31.61 8.90 5.59
CA SER A 39 -31.64 9.66 6.85
C SER A 39 -30.27 9.81 7.50
N VAL A 40 -29.42 8.78 7.46
CA VAL A 40 -28.03 8.84 7.97
C VAL A 40 -27.18 9.78 7.12
N HIS A 41 -27.38 9.74 5.80
CA HIS A 41 -26.68 10.62 4.88
C HIS A 41 -27.02 12.10 5.12
N GLU A 42 -28.30 12.44 5.22
CA GLU A 42 -28.76 13.81 5.49
C GLU A 42 -28.24 14.32 6.86
N SER A 43 -28.41 13.53 7.91
CA SER A 43 -27.92 13.87 9.26
C SER A 43 -26.38 14.09 9.28
N PHE A 44 -25.64 13.32 8.48
CA PHE A 44 -24.19 13.48 8.39
C PHE A 44 -23.84 14.79 7.68
N LEU A 45 -24.50 15.16 6.60
CA LEU A 45 -24.29 16.43 5.90
C LEU A 45 -24.63 17.64 6.76
N GLU A 46 -25.74 17.60 7.49
CA GLU A 46 -26.13 18.65 8.44
C GLU A 46 -25.08 18.82 9.55
N CYS A 47 -24.60 17.68 10.12
CA CYS A 47 -23.55 17.70 11.11
C CYS A 47 -22.24 18.31 10.57
N LEU A 48 -21.80 17.93 9.36
CA LEU A 48 -20.62 18.50 8.71
C LEU A 48 -20.73 20.02 8.58
N THR A 49 -21.88 20.51 8.17
CA THR A 49 -22.14 21.94 8.00
C THR A 49 -22.10 22.69 9.34
N SER A 50 -22.66 22.10 10.40
CA SER A 50 -22.72 22.72 11.73
C SER A 50 -21.37 22.74 12.45
N HIS A 51 -20.48 21.77 12.16
CA HIS A 51 -19.16 21.67 12.82
C HIS A 51 -18.01 22.28 12.01
N SER A 52 -18.22 22.67 10.76
CA SER A 52 -17.20 23.36 9.96
C SER A 52 -17.12 24.83 10.33
N GLN A 53 -16.10 25.20 11.13
CA GLN A 53 -15.95 26.55 11.69
C GLN A 53 -15.03 27.47 10.87
N ALA A 54 -14.73 27.14 9.62
CA ALA A 54 -13.87 27.95 8.77
C ALA A 54 -14.66 28.61 7.62
N PRO A 55 -15.19 29.83 7.77
CA PRO A 55 -16.01 30.48 6.74
C PRO A 55 -15.29 30.64 5.38
N SER A 56 -13.96 30.81 5.40
CA SER A 56 -13.13 30.90 4.18
C SER A 56 -12.97 29.56 3.45
N TYR A 57 -13.35 28.45 4.08
CA TYR A 57 -13.27 27.11 3.54
C TYR A 57 -14.60 26.38 3.74
N PRO A 58 -15.64 26.71 2.93
CA PRO A 58 -16.96 26.11 3.11
C PRO A 58 -16.91 24.60 2.79
N ILE A 59 -17.33 23.77 3.75
CA ILE A 59 -17.28 22.30 3.61
C ILE A 59 -18.17 21.80 2.49
N SER A 60 -19.26 22.51 2.17
CA SER A 60 -20.16 22.18 1.07
C SER A 60 -19.47 22.18 -0.31
N ALA A 61 -18.40 22.97 -0.47
CA ALA A 61 -17.65 23.04 -1.73
C ALA A 61 -16.75 21.79 -1.97
N VAL A 62 -16.52 20.99 -0.94
CA VAL A 62 -15.56 19.86 -0.97
C VAL A 62 -16.22 18.50 -0.72
N VAL A 63 -17.57 18.46 -0.60
CA VAL A 63 -18.35 17.24 -0.43
C VAL A 63 -18.96 16.82 -1.77
N TYR A 64 -18.72 15.57 -2.16
CA TYR A 64 -19.28 14.95 -3.36
C TYR A 64 -20.16 13.77 -2.94
N THR A 65 -21.44 13.84 -3.30
CA THR A 65 -22.45 12.80 -3.08
C THR A 65 -22.78 12.11 -4.41
N PRO A 66 -23.41 10.94 -4.42
CA PRO A 66 -23.83 10.28 -5.66
C PRO A 66 -24.71 11.15 -6.59
N ASN A 67 -25.36 12.19 -6.04
CA ASN A 67 -26.17 13.14 -6.81
C ASN A 67 -25.34 14.22 -7.53
N ASN A 68 -24.06 14.38 -7.20
CA ASN A 68 -23.15 15.30 -7.88
C ASN A 68 -22.61 14.67 -9.18
N SER A 69 -22.66 15.39 -10.29
CA SER A 69 -22.12 14.92 -11.59
C SER A 69 -20.63 14.54 -11.53
N SER A 70 -19.84 15.17 -10.65
CA SER A 70 -18.41 14.91 -10.48
C SER A 70 -18.09 13.77 -9.52
N TYR A 71 -19.08 13.18 -8.82
CA TYR A 71 -18.83 12.13 -7.82
C TYR A 71 -18.06 10.94 -8.40
N SER A 72 -18.50 10.41 -9.53
CA SER A 72 -17.86 9.25 -10.16
C SER A 72 -16.42 9.55 -10.59
N SER A 73 -16.15 10.71 -11.17
CA SER A 73 -14.80 11.10 -11.60
C SER A 73 -13.86 11.29 -10.38
N VAL A 74 -14.35 11.92 -9.31
CA VAL A 74 -13.57 12.08 -8.05
C VAL A 74 -13.27 10.73 -7.41
N LEU A 75 -14.24 9.80 -7.41
CA LEU A 75 -14.02 8.45 -6.89
C LEU A 75 -12.96 7.71 -7.70
N GLN A 76 -13.09 7.69 -9.04
CA GLN A 76 -12.24 6.91 -9.95
C GLN A 76 -10.82 7.46 -10.06
N SER A 77 -10.62 8.77 -9.88
CA SER A 77 -9.31 9.43 -10.01
C SER A 77 -8.19 8.77 -9.17
N TYR A 78 -8.54 8.09 -8.08
CA TYR A 78 -7.60 7.44 -7.17
C TYR A 78 -7.93 5.97 -6.87
N ILE A 79 -8.63 5.28 -7.76
CA ILE A 79 -8.70 3.82 -7.79
C ILE A 79 -7.51 3.34 -8.61
N ARG A 80 -6.50 2.74 -7.97
CA ARG A 80 -5.26 2.29 -8.60
C ARG A 80 -5.23 0.79 -8.89
N ASN A 81 -6.19 0.05 -8.40
CA ASN A 81 -6.40 -1.36 -8.70
C ASN A 81 -7.79 -1.52 -9.32
N LEU A 82 -7.84 -1.83 -10.62
CA LEU A 82 -9.09 -1.92 -11.38
C LEU A 82 -10.04 -3.01 -10.85
N ARG A 83 -9.51 -4.01 -10.13
CA ARG A 83 -10.32 -5.03 -9.42
C ARG A 83 -11.42 -4.42 -8.52
N PHE A 84 -11.25 -3.19 -8.07
CA PHE A 84 -12.19 -2.48 -7.20
C PHE A 84 -12.99 -1.39 -7.91
N ASN A 85 -12.86 -1.26 -9.24
CA ASN A 85 -13.62 -0.31 -10.04
C ASN A 85 -14.90 -0.90 -10.65
N GLU A 86 -15.30 -2.08 -10.23
CA GLU A 86 -16.48 -2.78 -10.76
C GLU A 86 -17.79 -2.19 -10.24
N SER A 87 -18.88 -2.42 -10.98
CA SER A 87 -20.23 -1.97 -10.62
C SER A 87 -20.73 -2.60 -9.31
N THR A 88 -20.29 -3.82 -9.01
CA THR A 88 -20.63 -4.58 -7.80
C THR A 88 -19.90 -4.09 -6.55
N THR A 89 -18.81 -3.36 -6.71
CA THR A 89 -18.07 -2.78 -5.57
C THR A 89 -18.92 -1.74 -4.86
N ARG A 90 -19.08 -1.88 -3.53
CA ARG A 90 -19.80 -0.90 -2.71
C ARG A 90 -19.16 0.49 -2.85
N LYS A 91 -19.97 1.48 -3.17
CA LYS A 91 -19.54 2.88 -3.30
C LYS A 91 -19.68 3.62 -1.97
N PRO A 92 -18.85 4.63 -1.69
CA PRO A 92 -18.98 5.48 -0.49
C PRO A 92 -20.28 6.30 -0.53
N LEU A 93 -20.85 6.60 0.65
CA LEU A 93 -22.01 7.49 0.77
C LEU A 93 -21.70 8.91 0.28
N LEU A 94 -20.47 9.37 0.53
CA LEU A 94 -19.92 10.62 0.00
C LEU A 94 -18.39 10.57 0.00
N ILE A 95 -17.80 11.55 -0.69
CA ILE A 95 -16.35 11.80 -0.70
C ILE A 95 -16.15 13.23 -0.20
N LEU A 96 -15.35 13.40 0.87
CA LEU A 96 -14.93 14.69 1.40
C LEU A 96 -13.49 14.94 0.97
N THR A 97 -13.27 15.88 0.04
CA THR A 97 -11.94 16.25 -0.47
C THR A 97 -11.38 17.42 0.34
N ALA A 98 -10.88 17.14 1.53
CA ALA A 98 -10.48 18.15 2.49
C ALA A 98 -9.44 19.16 1.93
N THR A 99 -9.67 20.46 2.14
CA THR A 99 -8.74 21.55 1.80
C THR A 99 -8.21 22.29 3.03
N HIS A 100 -8.78 21.99 4.22
CA HIS A 100 -8.41 22.60 5.49
C HIS A 100 -8.58 21.59 6.63
N GLU A 101 -7.83 21.73 7.72
CA GLU A 101 -7.93 20.80 8.87
C GLU A 101 -9.31 20.78 9.52
N SER A 102 -10.04 21.89 9.52
CA SER A 102 -11.41 21.96 10.06
C SER A 102 -12.38 21.00 9.38
N HIS A 103 -12.18 20.70 8.08
CA HIS A 103 -12.99 19.70 7.36
C HIS A 103 -12.77 18.30 7.94
N ILE A 104 -11.54 17.98 8.31
CA ILE A 104 -11.17 16.69 8.90
C ILE A 104 -11.71 16.59 10.32
N GLN A 105 -11.59 17.69 11.11
CA GLN A 105 -12.13 17.75 12.47
C GLN A 105 -13.65 17.53 12.46
N ALA A 106 -14.39 18.24 11.60
CA ALA A 106 -15.83 18.06 11.43
C ALA A 106 -16.16 16.60 11.01
N ALA A 107 -15.43 16.05 10.03
CA ALA A 107 -15.64 14.68 9.56
C ALA A 107 -15.48 13.63 10.66
N ILE A 108 -14.44 13.75 11.51
CA ILE A 108 -14.21 12.82 12.63
C ILE A 108 -15.35 12.91 13.64
N ILE A 109 -15.71 14.12 14.08
CA ILE A 109 -16.76 14.34 15.07
C ILE A 109 -18.11 13.77 14.56
N CYS A 110 -18.50 14.13 13.34
CA CYS A 110 -19.76 13.71 12.76
C CYS A 110 -19.82 12.22 12.46
N ALA A 111 -18.75 11.63 11.93
CA ALA A 111 -18.70 10.19 11.67
C ALA A 111 -18.76 9.37 12.96
N LYS A 112 -18.11 9.84 14.02
CA LYS A 112 -18.17 9.22 15.34
C LYS A 112 -19.59 9.25 15.92
N THR A 113 -20.28 10.38 15.81
CA THR A 113 -21.67 10.56 16.28
C THR A 113 -22.64 9.66 15.51
N GLN A 114 -22.45 9.52 14.20
CA GLN A 114 -23.32 8.71 13.32
C GLN A 114 -22.92 7.24 13.21
N GLY A 115 -21.81 6.81 13.84
CA GLY A 115 -21.28 5.45 13.74
C GLY A 115 -20.78 5.08 12.33
N LEU A 116 -20.49 6.06 11.49
CA LEU A 116 -20.12 5.86 10.10
C LEU A 116 -18.62 5.56 9.97
N GLN A 117 -18.27 4.55 9.16
CA GLN A 117 -16.87 4.22 8.89
C GLN A 117 -16.21 5.27 7.99
N MET A 118 -15.02 5.70 8.37
CA MET A 118 -14.18 6.61 7.57
C MET A 118 -13.06 5.83 6.90
N LYS A 119 -12.94 5.97 5.58
CA LYS A 119 -11.78 5.51 4.80
C LYS A 119 -10.91 6.72 4.46
N ILE A 120 -9.62 6.67 4.80
CA ILE A 120 -8.68 7.77 4.54
C ILE A 120 -7.93 7.45 3.26
N ARG A 121 -8.04 8.32 2.24
CA ARG A 121 -7.40 8.15 0.93
C ARG A 121 -6.35 9.24 0.68
N SER A 122 -5.10 8.84 0.46
CA SER A 122 -4.00 9.69 -0.03
C SER A 122 -3.82 9.46 -1.54
N GLY A 123 -2.88 8.62 -1.97
CA GLY A 123 -2.66 8.29 -3.39
C GLY A 123 -3.52 7.15 -3.96
N GLY A 124 -4.28 6.45 -3.13
CA GLY A 124 -5.15 5.33 -3.55
C GLY A 124 -4.41 4.06 -4.02
N HIS A 125 -3.15 3.88 -3.66
CA HIS A 125 -2.30 2.76 -4.07
C HIS A 125 -2.42 1.51 -3.19
N ASP A 126 -3.33 1.46 -2.23
CA ASP A 126 -3.56 0.25 -1.44
C ASP A 126 -3.91 -0.93 -2.36
N TYR A 127 -3.15 -2.03 -2.27
CA TYR A 127 -3.32 -3.19 -3.14
C TYR A 127 -4.63 -3.93 -2.95
N GLU A 128 -5.26 -3.77 -1.79
CA GLU A 128 -6.55 -4.38 -1.45
C GLU A 128 -7.71 -3.36 -1.38
N GLY A 129 -7.48 -2.13 -1.88
CA GLY A 129 -8.52 -1.10 -2.00
C GLY A 129 -9.03 -0.54 -0.67
N ILE A 130 -8.39 -0.84 0.46
CA ILE A 130 -8.87 -0.50 1.82
C ILE A 130 -9.13 1.00 2.00
N SER A 131 -8.44 1.87 1.25
CA SER A 131 -8.61 3.32 1.33
C SER A 131 -9.88 3.85 0.62
N TYR A 132 -10.59 2.99 -0.15
CA TYR A 132 -11.76 3.40 -0.93
C TYR A 132 -12.85 2.32 -1.09
N VAL A 133 -12.67 1.14 -0.44
CA VAL A 133 -13.66 0.05 -0.42
C VAL A 133 -13.97 -0.36 1.02
N SER A 134 -15.20 -0.78 1.29
CA SER A 134 -15.62 -1.37 2.57
C SER A 134 -16.86 -2.24 2.39
N ASP A 135 -17.01 -3.24 3.27
CA ASP A 135 -18.21 -4.10 3.33
C ASP A 135 -19.37 -3.46 4.11
N VAL A 136 -19.08 -2.40 4.88
CA VAL A 136 -20.08 -1.63 5.64
C VAL A 136 -20.29 -0.24 5.03
N PRO A 137 -21.38 0.49 5.36
CA PRO A 137 -21.56 1.88 4.95
C PRO A 137 -20.39 2.75 5.41
N PHE A 138 -19.85 3.56 4.49
CA PHE A 138 -18.65 4.36 4.71
C PHE A 138 -18.64 5.64 3.87
N PHE A 139 -17.76 6.55 4.23
CA PHE A 139 -17.38 7.68 3.39
C PHE A 139 -15.86 7.73 3.20
N ILE A 140 -15.41 8.44 2.17
CA ILE A 140 -13.98 8.67 1.92
C ILE A 140 -13.61 10.06 2.40
N LEU A 141 -12.63 10.15 3.30
CA LEU A 141 -11.86 11.35 3.57
C LEU A 141 -10.67 11.37 2.61
N ASP A 142 -10.75 12.21 1.59
CA ASP A 142 -9.71 12.31 0.56
C ASP A 142 -8.76 13.47 0.86
N MET A 143 -7.50 13.13 1.02
CA MET A 143 -6.43 14.07 1.42
C MET A 143 -5.79 14.79 0.23
N PHE A 144 -6.17 14.48 -1.02
CA PHE A 144 -5.40 14.87 -2.21
C PHE A 144 -5.17 16.38 -2.38
N ASN A 145 -6.04 17.22 -1.81
CA ASN A 145 -5.87 18.69 -1.82
C ASN A 145 -4.88 19.19 -0.78
N LEU A 146 -4.69 18.45 0.32
CA LEU A 146 -3.72 18.77 1.38
C LEU A 146 -2.34 18.23 0.97
N ARG A 147 -1.67 18.92 0.04
CA ARG A 147 -0.44 18.48 -0.64
C ARG A 147 0.69 19.50 -0.66
N SER A 148 0.66 20.47 0.22
CA SER A 148 1.74 21.45 0.37
C SER A 148 3.05 20.75 0.70
N ILE A 149 4.14 21.21 0.08
CA ILE A 149 5.52 20.73 0.28
C ILE A 149 6.38 21.98 0.48
N ASN A 150 6.93 22.14 1.67
CA ASN A 150 7.82 23.23 2.02
C ASN A 150 9.21 22.70 2.34
N VAL A 151 10.15 22.89 1.41
CA VAL A 151 11.54 22.41 1.48
C VAL A 151 12.44 23.53 2.02
N SER A 152 13.18 23.24 3.11
CA SER A 152 14.29 24.02 3.63
C SER A 152 15.59 23.26 3.43
N ILE A 153 16.45 23.76 2.53
CA ILE A 153 17.78 23.18 2.28
C ILE A 153 18.74 23.53 3.40
N GLU A 154 18.60 24.70 4.02
CA GLU A 154 19.41 25.11 5.17
C GLU A 154 19.28 24.14 6.34
N ASP A 155 18.04 23.75 6.67
CA ASP A 155 17.75 22.79 7.74
C ASP A 155 17.86 21.31 7.28
N GLU A 156 18.04 21.06 5.99
CA GLU A 156 17.94 19.73 5.38
C GLU A 156 16.62 19.02 5.73
N THR A 157 15.50 19.74 5.71
CA THR A 157 14.17 19.21 6.04
C THR A 157 13.10 19.64 5.05
N ALA A 158 11.97 18.92 5.06
CA ALA A 158 10.76 19.40 4.41
C ALA A 158 9.51 19.06 5.22
N TRP A 159 8.55 19.99 5.29
CA TRP A 159 7.19 19.68 5.68
C TRP A 159 6.40 19.22 4.46
N VAL A 160 5.77 18.05 4.55
CA VAL A 160 5.04 17.42 3.45
C VAL A 160 3.66 17.01 3.93
N GLN A 161 2.60 17.57 3.36
CA GLN A 161 1.24 17.15 3.63
C GLN A 161 0.95 15.78 3.00
N THR A 162 0.13 14.98 3.68
CA THR A 162 -0.07 13.55 3.36
C THR A 162 -0.86 13.29 2.07
N GLY A 163 -1.51 14.28 1.50
CA GLY A 163 -2.13 14.20 0.19
C GLY A 163 -1.14 14.39 -0.98
N ALA A 164 0.12 14.80 -0.72
CA ALA A 164 1.15 14.87 -1.74
C ALA A 164 1.53 13.46 -2.24
N THR A 165 2.09 13.39 -3.45
CA THR A 165 2.69 12.17 -4.01
C THR A 165 4.20 12.19 -3.86
N LEU A 166 4.84 11.02 -3.98
CA LEU A 166 6.30 10.91 -3.93
C LEU A 166 6.96 11.68 -5.08
N GLY A 167 6.36 11.68 -6.27
CA GLY A 167 6.86 12.46 -7.41
C GLY A 167 6.87 13.96 -7.12
N GLU A 168 5.79 14.48 -6.53
CA GLU A 168 5.75 15.90 -6.10
C GLU A 168 6.86 16.20 -5.07
N VAL A 169 7.12 15.30 -4.12
CA VAL A 169 8.21 15.45 -3.13
C VAL A 169 9.58 15.50 -3.83
N TYR A 170 9.86 14.56 -4.72
CA TYR A 170 11.15 14.48 -5.45
C TYR A 170 11.37 15.70 -6.30
N TYR A 171 10.34 16.12 -7.03
CA TYR A 171 10.39 17.32 -7.86
C TYR A 171 10.70 18.57 -7.02
N ARG A 172 9.97 18.79 -5.90
CA ARG A 172 10.17 19.97 -5.05
C ARG A 172 11.53 20.01 -4.36
N ILE A 173 12.11 18.84 -4.02
CA ILE A 173 13.50 18.77 -3.53
C ILE A 173 14.46 19.15 -4.65
N ALA A 174 14.30 18.58 -5.85
CA ALA A 174 15.18 18.82 -6.99
C ALA A 174 15.16 20.28 -7.50
N GLU A 175 14.01 20.98 -7.38
CA GLU A 175 13.92 22.42 -7.64
C GLU A 175 14.84 23.26 -6.75
N LYS A 176 15.12 22.79 -5.53
CA LYS A 176 15.88 23.53 -4.52
C LYS A 176 17.34 23.10 -4.45
N SER A 177 17.65 21.83 -4.77
CA SER A 177 19.00 21.29 -4.65
C SER A 177 19.24 20.09 -5.57
N LYS A 178 20.43 20.04 -6.16
CA LYS A 178 20.92 18.91 -6.95
C LYS A 178 21.58 17.82 -6.07
N THR A 179 21.87 18.13 -4.81
CA THR A 179 22.62 17.27 -3.89
C THR A 179 21.80 16.80 -2.70
N HIS A 180 20.47 16.93 -2.76
CA HIS A 180 19.57 16.40 -1.75
C HIS A 180 18.53 15.48 -2.39
N GLY A 181 18.13 14.47 -1.60
CA GLY A 181 17.09 13.51 -1.95
C GLY A 181 16.28 13.10 -0.73
N PHE A 182 15.38 12.14 -0.94
CA PHE A 182 14.63 11.51 0.15
C PHE A 182 14.49 10.00 -0.11
N PRO A 183 14.81 9.13 0.88
CA PRO A 183 14.76 7.69 0.71
C PRO A 183 13.32 7.17 0.79
N ALA A 184 12.62 7.22 -0.35
CA ALA A 184 11.25 6.71 -0.49
C ALA A 184 11.09 5.89 -1.77
N GLY A 185 9.87 5.42 -2.05
CA GLY A 185 9.56 4.50 -3.13
C GLY A 185 9.72 5.10 -4.53
N VAL A 186 9.88 4.23 -5.52
CA VAL A 186 10.15 4.65 -6.92
C VAL A 186 8.91 5.09 -7.69
N CYS A 187 7.70 4.63 -7.33
CA CYS A 187 6.48 5.00 -8.07
C CYS A 187 6.04 6.43 -7.73
N PRO A 188 6.07 7.40 -8.66
CA PRO A 188 5.85 8.81 -8.36
C PRO A 188 4.42 9.14 -7.93
N THR A 189 3.42 8.38 -8.36
CA THR A 189 2.00 8.61 -8.03
C THR A 189 1.56 8.05 -6.67
N VAL A 190 2.46 7.36 -5.95
CA VAL A 190 2.17 6.85 -4.59
C VAL A 190 2.03 8.01 -3.61
N GLY A 191 0.96 8.00 -2.83
CA GLY A 191 0.70 9.04 -1.83
C GLY A 191 1.60 8.93 -0.60
N VAL A 192 2.10 10.08 -0.16
CA VAL A 192 2.99 10.21 1.01
C VAL A 192 2.34 9.61 2.26
N GLY A 193 1.06 9.89 2.52
CA GLY A 193 0.38 9.45 3.75
C GLY A 193 0.42 7.94 3.95
N GLY A 194 0.03 7.15 2.93
CA GLY A 194 0.08 5.69 3.01
C GLY A 194 1.51 5.15 3.02
N HIS A 195 2.39 5.72 2.20
CA HIS A 195 3.77 5.26 2.06
C HIS A 195 4.57 5.40 3.36
N LEU A 196 4.60 6.61 3.93
CA LEU A 196 5.36 6.89 5.15
C LEU A 196 4.77 6.20 6.38
N SER A 197 3.44 6.11 6.48
CA SER A 197 2.82 5.49 7.66
C SER A 197 3.07 3.99 7.79
N GLY A 198 3.42 3.29 6.70
CA GLY A 198 3.65 1.84 6.69
C GLY A 198 5.14 1.42 6.65
N GLY A 199 6.06 2.38 6.65
CA GLY A 199 7.51 2.13 6.55
C GLY A 199 8.16 2.91 5.42
N GLY A 200 7.71 2.71 4.20
CA GLY A 200 8.21 3.41 3.02
C GLY A 200 9.64 3.02 2.65
N TYR A 201 9.81 2.09 1.71
CA TYR A 201 11.13 1.71 1.21
C TYR A 201 11.37 2.21 -0.21
N GLY A 202 12.64 2.39 -0.54
CA GLY A 202 13.11 2.72 -1.87
C GLY A 202 14.55 2.28 -2.11
N ASN A 203 15.08 2.69 -3.26
CA ASN A 203 16.41 2.29 -3.73
C ASN A 203 17.59 2.92 -2.96
N MET A 204 17.34 3.85 -2.03
CA MET A 204 18.36 4.39 -1.13
C MET A 204 18.32 3.80 0.30
N MET A 205 17.47 2.78 0.55
CA MET A 205 17.24 2.28 1.92
C MET A 205 18.47 1.64 2.55
N ARG A 206 19.42 1.13 1.75
CA ARG A 206 20.64 0.50 2.25
C ARG A 206 21.59 1.51 2.87
N LYS A 207 21.56 2.76 2.40
CA LYS A 207 22.39 3.86 2.93
C LYS A 207 21.68 4.69 4.00
N TYR A 208 20.37 4.95 3.81
CA TYR A 208 19.65 5.94 4.62
C TYR A 208 18.49 5.35 5.44
N GLY A 209 18.26 4.03 5.36
CA GLY A 209 17.08 3.41 5.98
C GLY A 209 15.79 3.67 5.18
N LEU A 210 14.68 3.40 5.80
CA LEU A 210 13.34 3.63 5.26
C LEU A 210 12.94 5.11 5.35
N SER A 211 11.85 5.47 4.67
CA SER A 211 11.24 6.81 4.80
C SER A 211 10.94 7.15 6.28
N VAL A 212 10.40 6.20 7.05
CA VAL A 212 10.07 6.41 8.48
C VAL A 212 11.29 6.65 9.37
N ASP A 213 12.45 6.20 8.97
CA ASP A 213 13.71 6.43 9.71
C ASP A 213 14.20 7.89 9.55
N ASN A 214 13.63 8.60 8.58
CA ASN A 214 13.92 9.98 8.24
C ASN A 214 12.73 10.93 8.53
N ILE A 215 11.77 10.53 9.38
CA ILE A 215 10.70 11.39 9.88
C ILE A 215 11.11 11.94 11.24
N ILE A 216 11.06 13.27 11.38
CA ILE A 216 11.48 13.99 12.58
C ILE A 216 10.31 14.63 13.35
N ASP A 217 9.19 14.90 12.66
CA ASP A 217 7.98 15.46 13.28
C ASP A 217 6.74 15.06 12.46
N ALA A 218 5.53 15.23 13.03
CA ALA A 218 4.27 15.00 12.35
C ALA A 218 3.15 15.87 12.93
N GLN A 219 2.14 16.14 12.11
CA GLN A 219 0.86 16.71 12.52
C GLN A 219 -0.25 15.69 12.31
N LEU A 220 -1.11 15.51 13.32
CA LEU A 220 -2.17 14.52 13.34
C LEU A 220 -3.44 15.09 13.93
N ILE A 221 -4.61 14.75 13.38
CA ILE A 221 -5.90 14.97 14.03
C ILE A 221 -6.33 13.67 14.70
N ASP A 222 -6.55 13.73 16.02
CA ASP A 222 -6.94 12.59 16.85
C ASP A 222 -8.45 12.28 16.78
N VAL A 223 -8.89 11.24 17.49
CA VAL A 223 -10.28 10.78 17.54
C VAL A 223 -11.25 11.80 18.19
N ASN A 224 -10.74 12.84 18.82
CA ASN A 224 -11.51 13.94 19.40
C ASN A 224 -11.48 15.21 18.54
N GLY A 225 -10.92 15.15 17.33
CA GLY A 225 -10.80 16.29 16.44
C GLY A 225 -9.70 17.28 16.83
N ARG A 226 -8.78 16.93 17.74
CA ARG A 226 -7.69 17.83 18.18
C ARG A 226 -6.50 17.69 17.23
N LEU A 227 -5.95 18.82 16.83
CA LEU A 227 -4.69 18.87 16.09
C LEU A 227 -3.52 18.69 17.07
N LEU A 228 -2.69 17.70 16.83
CA LEU A 228 -1.52 17.35 17.62
C LEU A 228 -0.26 17.47 16.77
N ASN A 229 0.82 18.02 17.35
CA ASN A 229 2.19 17.91 16.88
C ASN A 229 2.92 16.82 17.67
N ARG A 230 4.21 16.60 17.40
CA ARG A 230 5.00 15.57 18.08
C ARG A 230 4.98 15.71 19.60
N ASP A 231 5.16 16.92 20.12
CA ASP A 231 5.20 17.17 21.57
C ASP A 231 3.87 16.84 22.23
N SER A 232 2.76 17.30 21.65
CA SER A 232 1.41 17.09 22.18
C SER A 232 0.86 15.69 21.99
N MET A 233 1.31 14.94 20.96
CA MET A 233 0.93 13.54 20.78
C MET A 233 1.77 12.57 21.65
N GLY A 234 2.97 12.97 22.04
CA GLY A 234 3.92 12.17 22.80
C GLY A 234 4.59 11.06 21.98
N GLU A 235 5.67 10.49 22.55
CA GLU A 235 6.54 9.58 21.83
C GLU A 235 5.85 8.27 21.39
N ASP A 236 4.92 7.74 22.14
CA ASP A 236 4.26 6.47 21.80
C ASP A 236 3.36 6.60 20.56
N LEU A 237 2.56 7.67 20.47
CA LEU A 237 1.70 7.91 19.30
C LEU A 237 2.56 8.30 18.10
N PHE A 238 3.58 9.14 18.28
CA PHE A 238 4.52 9.48 17.20
C PHE A 238 5.23 8.23 16.67
N TRP A 239 5.70 7.34 17.56
CA TRP A 239 6.25 6.05 17.16
C TRP A 239 5.23 5.24 16.37
N ALA A 240 4.00 5.10 16.85
CA ALA A 240 2.97 4.26 16.22
C ALA A 240 2.62 4.71 14.80
N ILE A 241 2.53 6.02 14.53
CA ILE A 241 2.19 6.53 13.19
C ILE A 241 3.36 6.53 12.19
N THR A 242 4.59 6.29 12.66
CA THR A 242 5.79 6.21 11.82
C THR A 242 6.19 4.76 11.53
N GLY A 243 5.28 4.00 10.89
CA GLY A 243 5.50 2.62 10.46
C GLY A 243 4.43 1.62 10.90
N GLY A 244 3.52 2.00 11.80
CA GLY A 244 2.45 1.12 12.31
C GLY A 244 1.10 1.24 11.56
N GLY A 245 1.05 2.05 10.50
CA GLY A 245 -0.19 2.31 9.76
C GLY A 245 -0.98 3.45 10.39
N GLY A 246 -0.68 4.71 10.01
CA GLY A 246 -1.24 5.93 10.61
C GLY A 246 -2.76 5.97 10.69
N ALA A 247 -3.45 5.43 9.68
CA ALA A 247 -4.92 5.35 9.64
C ALA A 247 -5.57 4.49 10.75
N SER A 248 -4.77 3.80 11.57
CA SER A 248 -5.25 3.09 12.78
C SER A 248 -5.33 4.01 14.01
N PHE A 249 -4.69 5.19 13.99
CA PHE A 249 -4.49 6.02 15.19
C PHE A 249 -5.06 7.43 15.06
N GLY A 250 -5.29 7.91 13.84
CA GLY A 250 -5.75 9.26 13.56
C GLY A 250 -5.63 9.60 12.08
N VAL A 251 -5.87 10.87 11.75
CA VAL A 251 -5.63 11.42 10.41
C VAL A 251 -4.32 12.21 10.43
N VAL A 252 -3.27 11.66 9.84
CA VAL A 252 -2.00 12.37 9.70
C VAL A 252 -2.15 13.46 8.62
N LEU A 253 -1.90 14.72 8.97
CA LEU A 253 -1.96 15.85 8.06
C LEU A 253 -0.66 16.06 7.29
N ALA A 254 0.46 16.01 8.02
CA ALA A 254 1.78 16.27 7.46
C ALA A 254 2.86 15.52 8.24
N TYR A 255 3.97 15.26 7.55
CA TYR A 255 5.22 14.81 8.14
C TYR A 255 6.31 15.86 7.91
N ARG A 256 7.16 16.09 8.89
CA ARG A 256 8.45 16.74 8.70
C ARG A 256 9.50 15.68 8.46
N ILE A 257 10.07 15.68 7.26
CA ILE A 257 11.07 14.71 6.82
C ILE A 257 12.45 15.32 6.83
N LYS A 258 13.47 14.49 7.12
CA LYS A 258 14.87 14.83 6.97
C LYS A 258 15.31 14.50 5.55
N LEU A 259 15.86 15.46 4.84
CA LEU A 259 16.48 15.24 3.54
C LEU A 259 17.84 14.57 3.71
N VAL A 260 18.26 13.82 2.71
CA VAL A 260 19.55 13.13 2.70
C VAL A 260 20.44 13.66 1.59
N ARG A 261 21.74 13.65 1.82
CA ARG A 261 22.72 14.08 0.81
C ARG A 261 22.84 13.01 -0.27
N VAL A 262 22.78 13.43 -1.54
CA VAL A 262 23.06 12.58 -2.70
C VAL A 262 24.17 13.24 -3.54
N PRO A 263 25.02 12.47 -4.23
CA PRO A 263 26.00 13.04 -5.14
C PRO A 263 25.29 13.71 -6.34
N GLU A 264 25.95 14.68 -6.97
CA GLU A 264 25.43 15.33 -8.20
C GLU A 264 25.22 14.32 -9.32
N THR A 265 26.10 13.32 -9.40
CA THR A 265 26.03 12.22 -10.36
C THR A 265 25.74 10.91 -9.63
N VAL A 266 24.70 10.22 -10.06
CA VAL A 266 24.40 8.84 -9.69
C VAL A 266 24.48 7.97 -10.95
N THR A 267 24.66 6.66 -10.75
CA THR A 267 24.73 5.71 -11.86
C THR A 267 23.58 4.70 -11.76
N VAL A 268 22.93 4.45 -12.87
CA VAL A 268 21.93 3.37 -13.00
C VAL A 268 22.40 2.36 -14.05
N PHE A 269 21.94 1.11 -13.88
CA PHE A 269 22.08 0.09 -14.93
C PHE A 269 20.90 -0.88 -14.90
N ARG A 270 20.71 -1.58 -16.02
CA ARG A 270 19.85 -2.74 -16.16
C ARG A 270 20.62 -3.84 -16.91
N VAL A 271 20.83 -4.97 -16.25
CA VAL A 271 21.46 -6.16 -16.84
C VAL A 271 20.49 -7.32 -16.74
N GLU A 272 20.31 -8.07 -17.83
CA GLU A 272 19.39 -9.20 -17.89
C GLU A 272 20.15 -10.49 -18.20
N ARG A 273 19.69 -11.59 -17.61
CA ARG A 273 20.21 -12.94 -17.86
C ARG A 273 19.05 -13.93 -17.94
N THR A 274 19.06 -14.76 -18.97
CA THR A 274 18.12 -15.89 -19.10
C THR A 274 18.74 -17.20 -18.56
N LEU A 275 17.95 -18.27 -18.48
CA LEU A 275 18.48 -19.57 -18.06
C LEU A 275 19.62 -20.02 -18.96
N GLU A 276 19.51 -19.76 -20.27
CA GLU A 276 20.55 -20.07 -21.26
C GLU A 276 21.83 -19.24 -21.07
N GLN A 277 21.71 -18.12 -20.33
CA GLN A 277 22.81 -17.23 -19.95
C GLN A 277 23.22 -17.41 -18.47
N ASN A 278 22.99 -18.59 -17.92
CA ASN A 278 23.37 -18.95 -16.56
C ASN A 278 22.66 -18.15 -15.44
N ALA A 279 21.39 -17.78 -15.65
CA ALA A 279 20.63 -17.01 -14.66
C ALA A 279 20.57 -17.68 -13.29
N THR A 280 20.46 -19.02 -13.20
CA THR A 280 20.37 -19.73 -11.91
C THR A 280 21.57 -19.45 -11.02
N ASP A 281 22.80 -19.53 -11.57
CA ASP A 281 24.03 -19.29 -10.80
C ASP A 281 24.16 -17.81 -10.39
N ILE A 282 23.80 -16.89 -11.29
CA ILE A 282 23.87 -15.45 -11.03
C ILE A 282 22.83 -15.05 -9.96
N VAL A 283 21.60 -15.59 -10.02
CA VAL A 283 20.56 -15.39 -9.01
C VAL A 283 21.01 -15.95 -7.65
N TYR A 284 21.59 -17.17 -7.65
CA TYR A 284 22.12 -17.76 -6.43
C TYR A 284 23.24 -16.90 -5.82
N ARG A 285 24.16 -16.42 -6.65
CA ARG A 285 25.24 -15.54 -6.22
C ARG A 285 24.73 -14.19 -5.70
N TRP A 286 23.74 -13.59 -6.37
CA TRP A 286 23.11 -12.34 -5.90
C TRP A 286 22.62 -12.48 -4.46
N GLN A 287 21.94 -13.56 -4.10
CA GLN A 287 21.44 -13.80 -2.75
C GLN A 287 22.57 -13.84 -1.68
N GLN A 288 23.77 -14.24 -2.07
CA GLN A 288 24.92 -14.31 -1.16
C GLN A 288 25.59 -12.97 -0.91
N VAL A 289 25.44 -12.02 -1.83
CA VAL A 289 26.15 -10.74 -1.79
C VAL A 289 25.24 -9.53 -1.59
N ALA A 290 23.95 -9.61 -1.93
CA ALA A 290 23.06 -8.47 -2.06
C ALA A 290 22.96 -7.59 -0.79
N ASP A 291 22.92 -8.22 0.39
CA ASP A 291 22.90 -7.55 1.70
C ASP A 291 24.28 -7.03 2.14
N LYS A 292 25.37 -7.51 1.51
CA LYS A 292 26.76 -7.23 1.86
C LYS A 292 27.47 -6.27 0.91
N LEU A 293 26.85 -5.95 -0.25
CA LEU A 293 27.39 -4.95 -1.17
C LEU A 293 27.60 -3.61 -0.46
N HIS A 294 28.46 -2.75 -1.03
CA HIS A 294 28.64 -1.38 -0.55
C HIS A 294 27.28 -0.68 -0.38
N GLU A 295 27.09 0.10 0.67
CA GLU A 295 25.80 0.74 1.01
C GLU A 295 25.29 1.71 -0.08
N ASP A 296 26.19 2.29 -0.90
CA ASP A 296 25.84 3.12 -2.03
C ASP A 296 25.21 2.33 -3.19
N ILE A 297 25.27 0.99 -3.17
CA ILE A 297 24.74 0.12 -4.23
C ILE A 297 23.41 -0.47 -3.79
N PHE A 298 22.37 -0.29 -4.59
CA PHE A 298 21.10 -0.99 -4.47
C PHE A 298 20.81 -1.73 -5.78
N ILE A 299 20.75 -3.07 -5.75
CA ILE A 299 20.45 -3.90 -6.92
C ILE A 299 19.16 -4.68 -6.66
N ARG A 300 18.04 -4.24 -7.24
CA ARG A 300 16.80 -5.01 -7.31
C ARG A 300 16.95 -6.11 -8.35
N MET A 301 16.47 -7.30 -8.03
CA MET A 301 16.36 -8.39 -8.97
C MET A 301 14.87 -8.67 -9.24
N ILE A 302 14.50 -8.74 -10.52
CA ILE A 302 13.15 -9.13 -10.97
C ILE A 302 13.28 -10.42 -11.75
N ILE A 303 12.44 -11.40 -11.42
CA ILE A 303 12.38 -12.70 -12.12
C ILE A 303 11.00 -12.82 -12.76
N ASP A 304 10.98 -12.99 -14.07
CA ASP A 304 9.78 -13.16 -14.88
C ASP A 304 9.96 -14.26 -15.93
N VAL A 305 8.84 -14.66 -16.54
CA VAL A 305 8.80 -15.65 -17.62
C VAL A 305 8.72 -14.94 -18.95
N VAL A 306 9.61 -15.29 -19.86
CA VAL A 306 9.68 -14.72 -21.22
C VAL A 306 9.77 -15.82 -22.26
N ASN A 307 9.56 -15.48 -23.54
CA ASN A 307 9.84 -16.40 -24.64
C ASN A 307 11.37 -16.55 -24.83
N SER A 308 11.84 -17.79 -24.97
CA SER A 308 13.24 -18.04 -25.30
C SER A 308 13.57 -17.55 -26.71
N THR A 309 14.71 -16.89 -26.84
CA THR A 309 15.23 -16.44 -28.14
C THR A 309 16.20 -17.44 -28.78
N SER A 310 16.56 -18.49 -28.04
CA SER A 310 17.59 -19.49 -28.46
C SER A 310 17.05 -20.64 -29.29
N THR A 311 15.71 -20.79 -29.37
CA THR A 311 15.06 -21.89 -30.11
C THR A 311 14.04 -21.33 -31.10
N SER A 312 13.85 -22.05 -32.23
CA SER A 312 12.81 -21.73 -33.22
C SER A 312 11.39 -22.08 -32.74
N THR A 313 11.25 -22.56 -31.51
CA THR A 313 9.97 -22.91 -30.86
C THR A 313 9.61 -21.87 -29.82
N THR A 314 8.32 -21.66 -29.55
CA THR A 314 7.76 -20.76 -28.53
C THR A 314 8.03 -21.25 -27.08
N GLN A 315 9.23 -21.75 -26.81
CA GLN A 315 9.59 -22.27 -25.50
C GLN A 315 9.77 -21.09 -24.52
N LYS A 316 9.18 -21.23 -23.31
CA LYS A 316 9.33 -20.25 -22.22
C LYS A 316 10.65 -20.47 -21.48
N THR A 317 11.23 -19.38 -21.03
CA THR A 317 12.42 -19.36 -20.18
C THR A 317 12.24 -18.35 -19.04
N ILE A 318 13.13 -18.41 -18.05
CA ILE A 318 13.21 -17.41 -16.99
C ILE A 318 14.18 -16.31 -17.42
N ARG A 319 13.79 -15.08 -17.13
CA ARG A 319 14.67 -13.91 -17.18
C ARG A 319 14.85 -13.35 -15.78
N ALA A 320 16.10 -13.17 -15.37
CA ALA A 320 16.50 -12.42 -14.19
C ALA A 320 17.02 -11.04 -14.64
N SER A 321 16.33 -9.98 -14.23
CA SER A 321 16.70 -8.58 -14.54
C SER A 321 17.23 -7.90 -13.28
N PHE A 322 18.43 -7.33 -13.35
CA PHE A 322 19.12 -6.64 -12.27
C PHE A 322 19.08 -5.13 -12.53
N PHE A 323 18.30 -4.40 -11.72
CA PHE A 323 18.15 -2.95 -11.77
C PHE A 323 18.92 -2.32 -10.62
N SER A 324 19.77 -1.34 -10.92
CA SER A 324 20.59 -0.70 -9.90
C SER A 324 20.40 0.81 -9.82
N LEU A 325 20.53 1.33 -8.60
CA LEU A 325 20.95 2.69 -8.31
C LEU A 325 22.26 2.63 -7.53
N PHE A 326 23.24 3.40 -7.99
CA PHE A 326 24.49 3.61 -7.30
C PHE A 326 24.69 5.11 -7.02
N LEU A 327 25.04 5.44 -5.79
CA LEU A 327 25.31 6.83 -5.37
C LEU A 327 26.78 7.18 -5.64
N GLY A 328 27.10 7.44 -6.91
CA GLY A 328 28.43 7.75 -7.40
C GLY A 328 28.56 7.55 -8.92
N ASP A 329 29.75 7.74 -9.43
CA ASP A 329 30.10 7.58 -10.84
C ASP A 329 30.24 6.12 -11.27
N SER A 330 30.15 5.89 -12.58
CA SER A 330 30.16 4.57 -13.20
C SER A 330 31.51 3.86 -13.06
N GLN A 331 32.62 4.59 -13.02
CA GLN A 331 33.96 3.99 -12.86
C GLN A 331 34.11 3.33 -11.50
N ARG A 332 33.72 4.03 -10.44
CA ARG A 332 33.71 3.49 -9.07
C ARG A 332 32.73 2.31 -8.95
N LEU A 333 31.55 2.40 -9.58
CA LEU A 333 30.57 1.31 -9.58
C LEU A 333 31.16 0.04 -10.19
N VAL A 334 31.73 0.11 -11.40
CA VAL A 334 32.31 -1.07 -12.10
C VAL A 334 33.44 -1.68 -11.27
N SER A 335 34.30 -0.87 -10.65
CA SER A 335 35.35 -1.34 -9.76
C SER A 335 34.79 -2.15 -8.57
N LEU A 336 33.77 -1.63 -7.88
CA LEU A 336 33.11 -2.30 -6.75
C LEU A 336 32.41 -3.59 -7.19
N MET A 337 31.75 -3.59 -8.35
CA MET A 337 31.07 -4.76 -8.88
C MET A 337 32.03 -5.88 -9.27
N ASN A 338 33.15 -5.55 -9.89
CA ASN A 338 34.19 -6.52 -10.22
C ASN A 338 34.80 -7.21 -8.98
N GLN A 339 34.81 -6.52 -7.84
CA GLN A 339 35.29 -7.08 -6.57
C GLN A 339 34.23 -7.93 -5.85
N SER A 340 32.97 -7.51 -5.89
CA SER A 340 31.92 -8.05 -5.01
C SER A 340 30.95 -8.98 -5.73
N PHE A 341 30.69 -8.73 -7.03
CA PHE A 341 29.72 -9.50 -7.84
C PHE A 341 30.16 -9.59 -9.32
N PRO A 342 31.38 -10.12 -9.58
CA PRO A 342 31.91 -10.24 -10.96
C PRO A 342 31.07 -11.13 -11.86
N GLU A 343 30.30 -12.08 -11.29
CA GLU A 343 29.47 -13.03 -12.03
C GLU A 343 28.35 -12.33 -12.82
N LEU A 344 27.91 -11.12 -12.40
CA LEU A 344 26.95 -10.34 -13.15
C LEU A 344 27.51 -9.89 -14.51
N GLY A 345 28.84 -9.68 -14.59
CA GLY A 345 29.53 -9.25 -15.79
C GLY A 345 29.15 -7.83 -16.22
N LEU A 346 28.99 -6.90 -15.25
CA LEU A 346 28.68 -5.48 -15.51
C LEU A 346 29.83 -4.81 -16.27
N LYS A 347 29.49 -4.14 -17.36
CA LYS A 347 30.44 -3.36 -18.18
C LYS A 347 30.17 -1.86 -18.02
N GLN A 348 31.19 -1.05 -18.27
CA GLN A 348 31.07 0.40 -18.30
C GLN A 348 29.96 0.87 -19.25
N THR A 349 29.78 0.17 -20.38
CA THR A 349 28.77 0.49 -21.40
C THR A 349 27.32 0.20 -20.93
N ASP A 350 27.13 -0.58 -19.87
CA ASP A 350 25.81 -0.86 -19.28
C ASP A 350 25.37 0.25 -18.33
N CYS A 351 26.32 1.12 -17.92
CA CYS A 351 26.12 2.16 -16.92
C CYS A 351 25.67 3.47 -17.57
N ILE A 352 24.68 4.12 -16.94
CA ILE A 352 24.17 5.43 -17.37
C ILE A 352 24.27 6.38 -16.18
N GLU A 353 25.04 7.47 -16.37
CA GLU A 353 25.18 8.51 -15.36
C GLU A 353 24.11 9.59 -15.54
N MET A 354 23.53 10.04 -14.45
CA MET A 354 22.47 11.06 -14.42
C MET A 354 22.37 11.71 -13.04
N SER A 355 21.55 12.73 -12.88
CA SER A 355 21.18 13.27 -11.58
C SER A 355 20.29 12.28 -10.81
N TRP A 356 20.25 12.43 -9.46
CA TRP A 356 19.37 11.59 -8.64
C TRP A 356 17.89 11.68 -9.06
N VAL A 357 17.38 12.86 -9.38
CA VAL A 357 15.97 13.03 -9.78
C VAL A 357 15.67 12.36 -11.12
N GLU A 358 16.60 12.39 -12.09
CA GLU A 358 16.45 11.66 -13.35
C GLU A 358 16.45 10.14 -13.11
N SER A 359 17.21 9.66 -12.12
CA SER A 359 17.20 8.24 -11.78
C SER A 359 15.82 7.77 -11.31
N VAL A 360 15.00 8.63 -10.71
CA VAL A 360 13.60 8.32 -10.36
C VAL A 360 12.78 8.01 -11.62
N LEU A 361 12.97 8.78 -12.68
CA LEU A 361 12.31 8.56 -13.98
C LEU A 361 12.77 7.25 -14.63
N TYR A 362 14.08 6.98 -14.60
CA TYR A 362 14.65 5.72 -15.08
C TYR A 362 14.02 4.50 -14.38
N TRP A 363 13.89 4.54 -13.05
CA TRP A 363 13.30 3.45 -12.26
C TRP A 363 11.81 3.23 -12.52
N THR A 364 11.13 4.20 -13.10
CA THR A 364 9.72 4.11 -13.49
C THR A 364 9.54 3.93 -15.01
N SER A 365 10.64 3.60 -15.71
CA SER A 365 10.66 3.29 -17.14
C SER A 365 10.23 4.45 -18.04
N PHE A 366 10.41 5.69 -17.61
CA PHE A 366 10.36 6.82 -18.53
C PHE A 366 11.60 6.82 -19.45
N PRO A 367 11.44 7.21 -20.71
CA PRO A 367 12.57 7.39 -21.62
C PRO A 367 13.64 8.33 -21.06
N ILE A 368 14.92 8.06 -21.35
CA ILE A 368 16.01 8.96 -21.00
C ILE A 368 15.77 10.33 -21.64
N GLY A 369 15.99 11.40 -20.88
CA GLY A 369 15.74 12.78 -21.32
C GLY A 369 14.30 13.25 -21.15
N THR A 370 13.42 12.44 -20.55
CA THR A 370 12.08 12.91 -20.16
C THR A 370 12.21 14.06 -19.16
N PRO A 371 11.50 15.20 -19.36
CA PRO A 371 11.51 16.32 -18.43
C PRO A 371 11.05 15.91 -17.03
N VAL A 372 11.77 16.38 -16.00
CA VAL A 372 11.52 15.96 -14.60
C VAL A 372 10.17 16.45 -14.04
N ASP A 373 9.53 17.44 -14.66
CA ASP A 373 8.21 17.94 -14.30
C ASP A 373 7.08 16.91 -14.50
N VAL A 374 7.32 15.84 -15.27
CA VAL A 374 6.41 14.69 -15.37
C VAL A 374 6.15 14.06 -13.98
N LEU A 375 7.06 14.22 -13.01
CA LEU A 375 6.90 13.80 -11.62
C LEU A 375 5.73 14.51 -10.91
N LEU A 376 5.27 15.65 -11.41
CA LEU A 376 4.09 16.36 -10.91
C LEU A 376 2.78 15.72 -11.38
N SER A 377 2.84 14.81 -12.36
CA SER A 377 1.66 14.06 -12.80
C SER A 377 1.19 13.10 -11.71
N ARG A 378 -0.10 13.13 -11.44
CA ARG A 378 -0.76 12.25 -10.48
C ARG A 378 -1.45 11.06 -11.16
N VAL A 379 -1.36 11.00 -12.49
CA VAL A 379 -1.91 9.92 -13.30
C VAL A 379 -0.85 8.83 -13.46
N PRO A 380 -1.10 7.59 -13.05
CA PRO A 380 -0.18 6.49 -13.27
C PRO A 380 -0.06 6.18 -14.76
N GLN A 381 1.13 5.75 -15.20
CA GLN A 381 1.36 5.33 -16.59
C GLN A 381 0.52 4.12 -16.99
N VAL A 382 0.27 3.21 -16.05
CA VAL A 382 -0.49 1.98 -16.26
C VAL A 382 -1.51 1.83 -15.14
N LEU A 383 -2.75 1.52 -15.52
CA LEU A 383 -3.81 1.04 -14.62
C LEU A 383 -4.17 -0.37 -15.05
N THR A 384 -4.23 -1.29 -14.09
CA THR A 384 -4.51 -2.71 -14.34
C THR A 384 -5.16 -3.33 -13.12
N HIS A 385 -5.73 -4.50 -13.29
CA HIS A 385 -6.08 -5.35 -12.16
C HIS A 385 -4.79 -5.93 -11.57
N LEU A 386 -4.72 -6.08 -10.26
CA LEU A 386 -3.51 -6.60 -9.62
C LEU A 386 -3.78 -7.37 -8.33
N LYS A 387 -2.89 -8.33 -8.04
CA LYS A 387 -2.72 -8.96 -6.73
C LYS A 387 -1.25 -8.90 -6.34
N ARG A 388 -1.00 -8.63 -5.06
CA ARG A 388 0.34 -8.55 -4.48
C ARG A 388 0.41 -9.35 -3.19
N LYS A 389 1.59 -9.93 -2.93
CA LYS A 389 1.96 -10.55 -1.65
C LYS A 389 3.41 -10.22 -1.35
N SER A 390 3.86 -10.48 -0.12
CA SER A 390 5.28 -10.27 0.25
C SER A 390 5.79 -11.33 1.19
N ASP A 391 7.11 -11.51 1.16
CA ASP A 391 7.89 -12.35 2.05
C ASP A 391 9.24 -11.72 2.36
N TYR A 392 9.98 -12.34 3.28
CA TYR A 392 11.36 -12.02 3.61
C TYR A 392 12.24 -13.26 3.46
N LEU A 393 13.39 -13.07 2.81
CA LEU A 393 14.42 -14.10 2.66
C LEU A 393 15.54 -13.85 3.68
N LYS A 394 15.84 -14.87 4.50
CA LYS A 394 16.87 -14.82 5.55
C LYS A 394 18.08 -15.70 5.23
N GLU A 395 17.88 -16.71 4.41
CA GLU A 395 18.92 -17.63 3.93
C GLU A 395 18.79 -17.75 2.41
N PRO A 396 19.88 -17.94 1.68
CA PRO A 396 19.82 -18.14 0.23
C PRO A 396 19.00 -19.37 -0.13
N ILE A 397 18.10 -19.25 -1.10
CA ILE A 397 17.41 -20.38 -1.74
C ILE A 397 18.48 -21.22 -2.45
N PRO A 398 18.64 -22.52 -2.16
CA PRO A 398 19.64 -23.35 -2.82
C PRO A 398 19.31 -23.50 -4.33
N LYS A 399 20.30 -23.91 -5.14
CA LYS A 399 20.16 -23.96 -6.60
C LYS A 399 19.02 -24.86 -7.07
N ASP A 400 18.90 -26.04 -6.47
CA ASP A 400 17.78 -26.97 -6.73
C ASP A 400 16.41 -26.37 -6.34
N GLY A 401 16.38 -25.57 -5.28
CA GLY A 401 15.21 -24.79 -4.90
C GLY A 401 14.86 -23.70 -5.92
N LEU A 402 15.87 -22.99 -6.47
CA LEU A 402 15.68 -22.02 -7.55
C LEU A 402 15.15 -22.70 -8.82
N GLU A 403 15.74 -23.84 -9.22
CA GLU A 403 15.27 -24.62 -10.39
C GLU A 403 13.84 -25.08 -10.21
N TYR A 404 13.47 -25.56 -9.01
CA TYR A 404 12.07 -25.90 -8.69
C TYR A 404 11.14 -24.69 -8.86
N ILE A 405 11.50 -23.52 -8.29
CA ILE A 405 10.68 -22.31 -8.41
C ILE A 405 10.59 -21.82 -9.85
N PHE A 406 11.68 -21.84 -10.60
CA PHE A 406 11.70 -21.43 -12.01
C PHE A 406 10.80 -22.32 -12.88
N LYS A 407 10.82 -23.64 -12.65
CA LYS A 407 9.90 -24.57 -13.30
C LYS A 407 8.45 -24.20 -12.99
N LYS A 408 8.13 -23.92 -11.70
CA LYS A 408 6.79 -23.52 -11.30
C LYS A 408 6.37 -22.17 -11.88
N MET A 409 7.26 -21.21 -11.99
CA MET A 409 6.99 -19.92 -12.65
C MET A 409 6.68 -20.11 -14.13
N ILE A 410 7.43 -20.98 -14.84
CA ILE A 410 7.16 -21.30 -16.26
C ILE A 410 5.78 -21.95 -16.41
N GLU A 411 5.37 -22.83 -15.49
CA GLU A 411 4.04 -23.44 -15.48
C GLU A 411 2.91 -22.42 -15.23
N LEU A 412 3.17 -21.35 -14.43
CA LEU A 412 2.19 -20.31 -14.09
C LEU A 412 2.21 -19.14 -15.08
N GLU A 413 3.30 -18.90 -15.76
CA GLU A 413 3.61 -17.85 -16.73
C GLU A 413 3.53 -16.39 -16.20
N THR A 414 2.42 -16.01 -15.58
CA THR A 414 2.08 -14.60 -15.28
C THR A 414 2.74 -14.02 -14.03
N PRO A 415 2.83 -14.73 -12.87
CA PRO A 415 3.38 -14.12 -11.65
C PRO A 415 4.87 -13.77 -11.76
N VAL A 416 5.23 -12.60 -11.25
CA VAL A 416 6.58 -12.05 -11.23
C VAL A 416 7.08 -11.99 -9.78
N LEU A 417 8.37 -12.30 -9.57
CA LEU A 417 9.05 -12.13 -8.29
C LEU A 417 9.98 -10.90 -8.35
N THR A 418 9.88 -10.02 -7.36
CA THR A 418 10.78 -8.87 -7.21
C THR A 418 11.50 -8.93 -5.87
N PHE A 419 12.81 -9.06 -5.91
CA PHE A 419 13.70 -9.15 -4.75
C PHE A 419 14.36 -7.79 -4.51
N ASN A 420 14.19 -7.24 -3.31
CA ASN A 420 14.74 -5.94 -2.92
C ASN A 420 15.76 -6.15 -1.80
N PRO A 421 17.07 -5.83 -2.00
CA PRO A 421 18.14 -6.15 -1.07
C PRO A 421 18.01 -5.36 0.22
N TYR A 422 18.43 -5.99 1.33
CA TYR A 422 18.58 -5.40 2.65
C TYR A 422 20.07 -5.13 2.94
N GLY A 423 20.48 -5.18 4.19
CA GLY A 423 21.86 -4.86 4.62
C GLY A 423 22.11 -3.36 4.75
N GLY A 424 23.36 -2.97 4.98
CA GLY A 424 23.73 -1.59 5.28
C GLY A 424 22.93 -1.03 6.45
N ARG A 425 22.45 0.22 6.33
CA ARG A 425 21.67 0.91 7.37
C ARG A 425 20.46 0.11 7.88
N MET A 426 19.88 -0.75 7.06
CA MET A 426 18.76 -1.60 7.46
C MET A 426 19.13 -2.60 8.56
N GLY A 427 20.39 -3.06 8.59
CA GLY A 427 20.90 -3.97 9.62
C GLY A 427 21.32 -3.28 10.92
N GLU A 428 21.51 -1.96 10.91
CA GLU A 428 21.99 -1.19 12.05
C GLU A 428 20.85 -0.66 12.94
N ILE A 429 19.66 -0.42 12.35
CA ILE A 429 18.51 0.14 13.07
C ILE A 429 17.83 -0.98 13.86
N PRO A 430 17.65 -0.83 15.19
CA PRO A 430 16.97 -1.83 16.01
C PRO A 430 15.53 -2.09 15.54
N GLU A 431 15.04 -3.32 15.65
CA GLU A 431 13.67 -3.71 15.29
C GLU A 431 12.59 -2.90 16.03
N SER A 432 12.88 -2.45 17.26
CA SER A 432 11.96 -1.68 18.10
C SER A 432 12.00 -0.18 17.88
N ALA A 433 12.98 0.34 17.13
CA ALA A 433 13.14 1.79 16.90
C ALA A 433 11.93 2.40 16.20
N LYS A 434 11.29 1.64 15.32
CA LYS A 434 10.03 1.97 14.63
C LYS A 434 9.09 0.77 14.68
N PRO A 435 7.79 0.93 14.42
CA PRO A 435 6.87 -0.22 14.32
C PRO A 435 7.29 -1.25 13.28
N PHE A 436 7.90 -0.83 12.17
CA PHE A 436 8.45 -1.70 11.13
C PHE A 436 9.65 -2.50 11.68
N PRO A 437 9.54 -3.85 11.86
CA PRO A 437 10.54 -4.62 12.59
C PRO A 437 11.54 -5.39 11.70
N HIS A 438 11.35 -5.41 10.38
CA HIS A 438 12.15 -6.25 9.48
C HIS A 438 13.49 -5.56 9.19
N ARG A 439 14.50 -5.84 10.01
CA ARG A 439 15.80 -5.16 10.05
C ARG A 439 16.94 -6.15 9.79
N ALA A 440 17.86 -6.29 10.72
CA ALA A 440 18.99 -7.22 10.61
C ALA A 440 18.54 -8.67 10.30
N GLY A 441 19.43 -9.43 9.65
CA GLY A 441 19.20 -10.86 9.35
C GLY A 441 18.32 -11.13 8.12
N ASN A 442 17.85 -10.08 7.40
CA ASN A 442 17.17 -10.25 6.13
C ASN A 442 18.14 -10.01 4.97
N ILE A 443 18.22 -10.95 4.02
CA ILE A 443 18.94 -10.78 2.75
C ILE A 443 18.16 -9.81 1.88
N CYS A 444 16.86 -10.07 1.74
CA CYS A 444 15.97 -9.24 0.91
C CYS A 444 14.51 -9.40 1.31
N LYS A 445 13.68 -8.47 0.83
CA LYS A 445 12.23 -8.57 0.77
C LYS A 445 11.80 -9.00 -0.62
N ILE A 446 10.83 -9.90 -0.69
CA ILE A 446 10.25 -10.40 -1.93
C ILE A 446 8.86 -9.78 -2.12
N GLN A 447 8.55 -9.31 -3.34
CA GLN A 447 7.19 -9.01 -3.78
C GLN A 447 6.78 -10.03 -4.83
N TYR A 448 5.59 -10.58 -4.65
CA TYR A 448 4.86 -11.35 -5.67
C TYR A 448 3.94 -10.38 -6.39
N ALA A 449 4.02 -10.34 -7.70
CA ALA A 449 3.26 -9.42 -8.51
C ALA A 449 2.55 -10.15 -9.65
N THR A 450 1.23 -10.05 -9.70
CA THR A 450 0.41 -10.50 -10.82
C THR A 450 -0.43 -9.33 -11.28
N ASN A 451 -0.37 -9.01 -12.58
CA ASN A 451 -1.20 -8.02 -13.24
C ASN A 451 -2.02 -8.73 -14.32
N TRP A 452 -3.22 -8.20 -14.61
CA TRP A 452 -4.05 -8.68 -15.71
C TRP A 452 -4.96 -7.55 -16.19
N ASP A 453 -5.41 -7.67 -17.42
CA ASP A 453 -6.23 -6.64 -18.09
C ASP A 453 -7.69 -7.08 -18.26
N GLU A 454 -7.98 -8.39 -18.16
CA GLU A 454 -9.31 -8.95 -18.31
C GLU A 454 -10.23 -8.57 -17.14
N ASP A 455 -11.42 -8.09 -17.44
CA ASP A 455 -12.45 -7.76 -16.47
C ASP A 455 -13.16 -9.01 -15.93
N GLY A 456 -13.76 -8.87 -14.75
CA GLY A 456 -14.71 -9.82 -14.18
C GLY A 456 -14.14 -10.77 -13.14
N VAL A 457 -15.07 -11.39 -12.40
CA VAL A 457 -14.77 -12.22 -11.23
C VAL A 457 -13.98 -13.48 -11.58
N GLU A 458 -14.24 -14.09 -12.74
CA GLU A 458 -13.56 -15.31 -13.18
C GLU A 458 -12.08 -15.04 -13.45
N ALA A 459 -11.76 -13.97 -14.21
CA ALA A 459 -10.40 -13.52 -14.46
C ALA A 459 -9.70 -13.18 -13.15
N ALA A 460 -10.34 -12.39 -12.28
CA ALA A 460 -9.81 -12.04 -10.97
C ALA A 460 -9.47 -13.28 -10.13
N ASN A 461 -10.37 -14.26 -10.05
CA ASN A 461 -10.14 -15.51 -9.31
C ASN A 461 -8.98 -16.30 -9.89
N HIS A 462 -8.88 -16.38 -11.22
CA HIS A 462 -7.79 -17.08 -11.91
C HIS A 462 -6.44 -16.47 -11.52
N TYR A 463 -6.23 -15.18 -11.77
CA TYR A 463 -4.94 -14.49 -11.54
C TYR A 463 -4.56 -14.37 -10.06
N ILE A 464 -5.52 -14.17 -9.18
CA ILE A 464 -5.32 -14.22 -7.72
C ILE A 464 -4.82 -15.60 -7.31
N ASN A 465 -5.41 -16.68 -7.89
CA ASN A 465 -4.99 -18.04 -7.58
C ASN A 465 -3.56 -18.33 -8.05
N LEU A 466 -3.15 -17.85 -9.25
CA LEU A 466 -1.76 -17.97 -9.70
C LEU A 466 -0.79 -17.33 -8.71
N THR A 467 -1.11 -16.14 -8.18
CA THR A 467 -0.30 -15.47 -7.16
C THR A 467 -0.20 -16.32 -5.89
N ARG A 468 -1.34 -16.89 -5.43
CA ARG A 468 -1.40 -17.75 -4.23
C ARG A 468 -0.61 -19.04 -4.42
N MET A 469 -0.64 -19.63 -5.61
CA MET A 469 0.14 -20.83 -5.93
C MET A 469 1.64 -20.54 -5.84
N LEU A 470 2.13 -19.48 -6.50
CA LEU A 470 3.55 -19.10 -6.41
C LEU A 470 3.96 -18.79 -4.96
N TYR A 471 3.12 -18.08 -4.22
CA TYR A 471 3.35 -17.81 -2.80
C TYR A 471 3.43 -19.12 -1.97
N ALA A 472 2.60 -20.11 -2.27
CA ALA A 472 2.65 -21.42 -1.61
C ALA A 472 3.94 -22.17 -1.95
N TYR A 473 4.40 -22.17 -3.21
CA TYR A 473 5.63 -22.82 -3.64
C TYR A 473 6.89 -22.22 -2.95
N MET A 474 6.84 -20.96 -2.60
CA MET A 474 7.94 -20.28 -1.89
C MET A 474 8.00 -20.61 -0.39
N THR A 475 6.98 -21.24 0.20
CA THR A 475 6.90 -21.51 1.65
C THR A 475 8.14 -22.19 2.25
N PRO A 476 8.80 -23.16 1.61
CA PRO A 476 9.99 -23.78 2.18
C PRO A 476 11.19 -22.84 2.36
N PHE A 477 11.26 -21.77 1.58
CA PHE A 477 12.45 -20.94 1.40
C PHE A 477 12.42 -19.60 2.13
N VAL A 478 11.25 -19.15 2.56
CA VAL A 478 11.05 -17.81 3.16
C VAL A 478 11.00 -17.84 4.68
N SER A 479 10.95 -16.69 5.32
CA SER A 479 10.86 -16.54 6.78
C SER A 479 9.74 -17.40 7.40
N LYS A 480 10.00 -17.95 8.60
CA LYS A 480 9.10 -18.86 9.32
C LYS A 480 8.94 -18.40 10.76
N LEU A 481 7.77 -18.65 11.34
CA LEU A 481 7.45 -18.47 12.75
C LEU A 481 7.68 -17.02 13.29
N PRO A 482 7.07 -16.00 12.70
CA PRO A 482 6.04 -16.05 11.66
C PRO A 482 6.62 -16.02 10.24
N ARG A 483 5.81 -16.39 9.24
CA ARG A 483 6.04 -15.98 7.85
C ARG A 483 5.74 -14.50 7.76
N GLU A 484 6.79 -13.70 7.59
CA GLU A 484 6.75 -12.24 7.71
C GLU A 484 6.17 -11.59 6.45
N ALA A 485 5.62 -10.39 6.59
CA ALA A 485 5.04 -9.62 5.48
C ALA A 485 5.31 -8.11 5.66
N PHE A 486 5.19 -7.34 4.58
CA PHE A 486 5.41 -5.89 4.56
C PHE A 486 4.07 -5.14 4.51
N LEU A 487 3.86 -4.23 5.47
CA LEU A 487 2.58 -3.50 5.59
C LEU A 487 2.21 -2.68 4.34
N ASN A 488 3.16 -2.00 3.69
CA ASN A 488 2.86 -1.26 2.46
C ASN A 488 2.54 -2.19 1.26
N TYR A 489 2.79 -3.50 1.39
CA TYR A 489 2.36 -4.54 0.45
C TYR A 489 1.19 -5.33 1.03
N ARG A 490 0.17 -4.56 1.48
CA ARG A 490 -1.01 -5.10 2.16
C ARG A 490 -1.63 -6.28 1.41
N ASP A 491 -2.04 -7.28 2.19
CA ASP A 491 -2.57 -8.54 1.67
C ASP A 491 -3.64 -9.09 2.61
N LEU A 492 -4.90 -9.04 2.20
CA LEU A 492 -6.03 -9.54 3.00
C LEU A 492 -6.06 -11.06 3.15
N ASP A 493 -5.31 -11.80 2.32
CA ASP A 493 -5.16 -13.26 2.52
C ASP A 493 -4.44 -13.61 3.84
N LEU A 494 -3.73 -12.67 4.46
CA LEU A 494 -3.08 -12.87 5.76
C LEU A 494 -4.05 -12.90 6.93
N GLY A 495 -5.25 -12.37 6.74
CA GLY A 495 -6.30 -12.25 7.75
C GLY A 495 -7.04 -10.93 7.66
N ILE A 496 -8.29 -10.92 8.08
CA ILE A 496 -9.20 -9.78 8.10
C ILE A 496 -9.71 -9.59 9.53
N ASN A 497 -9.83 -8.32 9.96
CA ASN A 497 -10.44 -7.92 11.21
C ASN A 497 -11.88 -7.47 10.97
N HIS A 498 -12.85 -8.18 11.52
CA HIS A 498 -14.26 -7.86 11.42
C HIS A 498 -14.71 -6.79 12.44
N ASN A 499 -13.78 -6.29 13.27
CA ASN A 499 -14.00 -5.24 14.27
C ASN A 499 -15.09 -5.58 15.30
N GLY A 500 -15.29 -6.87 15.56
CA GLY A 500 -16.20 -7.42 16.56
C GLY A 500 -15.50 -7.82 17.88
N PRO A 501 -16.14 -8.66 18.69
CA PRO A 501 -15.59 -9.13 19.99
C PRO A 501 -14.22 -9.81 19.89
N ASN A 502 -13.92 -10.45 18.75
CA ASN A 502 -12.68 -11.16 18.49
C ASN A 502 -11.61 -10.30 17.83
N SER A 503 -11.85 -8.99 17.67
CA SER A 503 -10.99 -8.07 16.93
C SER A 503 -9.51 -8.15 17.30
N TYR A 504 -9.18 -8.32 18.59
CA TYR A 504 -7.79 -8.48 19.05
C TYR A 504 -7.13 -9.77 18.51
N LEU A 505 -7.84 -10.89 18.54
CA LEU A 505 -7.34 -12.19 18.07
C LEU A 505 -7.20 -12.20 16.54
N GLU A 506 -8.20 -11.68 15.83
CA GLU A 506 -8.16 -11.52 14.37
C GLU A 506 -7.01 -10.61 13.94
N GLY A 507 -6.83 -9.49 14.63
CA GLY A 507 -5.74 -8.53 14.38
C GLY A 507 -4.36 -9.12 14.64
N ALA A 508 -4.22 -10.04 15.59
CA ALA A 508 -2.95 -10.71 15.88
C ALA A 508 -2.47 -11.60 14.72
N VAL A 509 -3.39 -12.17 13.93
CA VAL A 509 -3.06 -13.07 12.82
C VAL A 509 -2.19 -12.39 11.76
N TYR A 510 -2.56 -11.18 11.33
CA TYR A 510 -1.76 -10.40 10.38
C TYR A 510 -0.77 -9.46 11.10
N GLY A 511 -1.12 -8.96 12.28
CA GLY A 511 -0.31 -7.99 13.01
C GLY A 511 1.06 -8.52 13.41
N ILE A 512 1.15 -9.78 13.84
CA ILE A 512 2.43 -10.43 14.18
C ILE A 512 3.30 -10.59 12.92
N LYS A 513 2.72 -10.84 11.75
CA LYS A 513 3.45 -10.95 10.47
C LYS A 513 4.03 -9.61 10.01
N TYR A 514 3.28 -8.51 10.22
CA TYR A 514 3.72 -7.16 9.86
C TYR A 514 4.66 -6.53 10.90
N PHE A 515 4.43 -6.78 12.19
CA PHE A 515 5.05 -6.01 13.27
C PHE A 515 5.88 -6.84 14.26
N LYS A 516 5.87 -8.16 14.17
CA LYS A 516 6.61 -9.06 15.09
C LYS A 516 6.34 -8.68 16.56
N GLY A 517 7.41 -8.48 17.35
CA GLY A 517 7.33 -8.06 18.75
C GLY A 517 6.73 -6.67 19.00
N ASN A 518 6.71 -5.81 18.00
CA ASN A 518 6.16 -4.45 18.10
C ASN A 518 4.62 -4.41 18.11
N TYR A 519 3.95 -5.50 17.71
CA TYR A 519 2.49 -5.57 17.63
C TYR A 519 1.82 -5.23 18.97
N ASN A 520 2.31 -5.77 20.07
CA ASN A 520 1.71 -5.54 21.40
C ASN A 520 1.77 -4.06 21.80
N ARG A 521 2.89 -3.36 21.54
CA ARG A 521 3.02 -1.92 21.81
C ARG A 521 2.04 -1.12 20.95
N LEU A 522 1.86 -1.48 19.67
CA LEU A 522 0.87 -0.83 18.80
C LEU A 522 -0.55 -0.97 19.36
N VAL A 523 -0.94 -2.15 19.82
CA VAL A 523 -2.26 -2.40 20.44
C VAL A 523 -2.44 -1.59 21.73
N GLN A 524 -1.40 -1.45 22.55
CA GLN A 524 -1.44 -0.63 23.76
C GLN A 524 -1.63 0.86 23.40
N VAL A 525 -0.87 1.37 22.44
CA VAL A 525 -1.02 2.75 21.96
C VAL A 525 -2.41 2.98 21.41
N LYS A 526 -2.91 2.09 20.55
CA LYS A 526 -4.27 2.13 20.00
C LYS A 526 -5.32 2.20 21.10
N THR A 527 -5.22 1.34 22.12
CA THR A 527 -6.16 1.30 23.24
C THR A 527 -6.19 2.62 24.00
N LYS A 528 -5.03 3.27 24.15
CA LYS A 528 -4.91 4.57 24.85
C LYS A 528 -5.49 5.73 24.04
N VAL A 529 -5.20 5.80 22.74
CA VAL A 529 -5.53 6.97 21.91
C VAL A 529 -6.89 6.89 21.23
N ASP A 530 -7.38 5.67 20.96
CA ASP A 530 -8.69 5.42 20.35
C ASP A 530 -9.38 4.20 21.00
N PRO A 531 -9.81 4.32 22.27
CA PRO A 531 -10.33 3.21 23.07
C PRO A 531 -11.61 2.58 22.51
N HIS A 532 -12.35 3.29 21.66
CA HIS A 532 -13.57 2.83 21.01
C HIS A 532 -13.36 2.29 19.61
N ASN A 533 -12.09 2.21 19.16
CA ASN A 533 -11.71 1.70 17.84
C ASN A 533 -12.45 2.41 16.68
N PHE A 534 -12.54 3.73 16.72
CA PHE A 534 -13.15 4.53 15.66
C PHE A 534 -12.35 4.42 14.35
N PHE A 535 -11.02 4.63 14.41
CA PHE A 535 -10.12 4.48 13.28
C PHE A 535 -9.87 2.99 12.99
N ARG A 536 -10.70 2.40 12.16
CA ARG A 536 -10.67 0.97 11.84
C ARG A 536 -10.77 0.70 10.35
N ASN A 537 -10.16 -0.38 9.94
CA ASN A 537 -10.28 -0.99 8.62
C ASN A 537 -10.05 -2.50 8.73
N GLU A 538 -10.04 -3.19 7.62
CA GLU A 538 -9.94 -4.65 7.50
C GLU A 538 -8.63 -5.22 8.07
N GLN A 539 -7.57 -4.40 8.20
CA GLN A 539 -6.29 -4.77 8.83
C GLN A 539 -5.74 -3.65 9.72
N SER A 540 -6.61 -2.90 10.40
CA SER A 540 -6.17 -1.91 11.40
C SER A 540 -5.65 -2.58 12.68
N ILE A 541 -4.88 -1.81 13.45
CA ILE A 541 -4.47 -2.21 14.80
C ILE A 541 -5.71 -2.17 15.71
N PRO A 542 -6.08 -3.29 16.37
CA PRO A 542 -7.22 -3.34 17.29
C PRO A 542 -6.89 -2.77 18.67
N THR A 543 -7.92 -2.56 19.48
CA THR A 543 -7.76 -2.29 20.92
C THR A 543 -7.58 -3.58 21.73
N LEU A 544 -7.03 -3.47 22.94
CA LEU A 544 -7.04 -4.57 23.92
C LEU A 544 -8.49 -4.97 24.24
N PRO A 545 -8.77 -6.27 24.40
CA PRO A 545 -10.08 -6.72 24.84
C PRO A 545 -10.36 -6.30 26.30
N SER A 546 -11.64 -6.18 26.68
CA SER A 546 -12.06 -5.70 28.00
C SER A 546 -11.47 -6.50 29.17
N TRP A 547 -11.23 -7.80 28.98
CA TRP A 547 -10.62 -8.69 29.99
C TRP A 547 -9.10 -8.52 30.14
N ARG A 548 -8.45 -7.68 29.29
CA ARG A 548 -7.03 -7.31 29.38
C ARG A 548 -6.81 -5.81 29.68
N LYS A 549 -7.90 -5.04 29.72
CA LYS A 549 -7.88 -3.66 30.17
C LYS A 549 -7.87 -3.61 31.68
#